data_f3bc61128792db6d044391f899eabb1f
#
_entry.id   f3bc61128792db6d044391f899eabb1f
#
_cell.length_a   1.000
_cell.length_b   1.000
_cell.length_c   1.000
_cell.angle_alpha   90.00
_cell.angle_beta   90.00
_cell.angle_gamma   90.00
#
_symmetry.space_group_name_H-M   'P 1'
#
loop_
_entity.id
_entity.type
_entity.pdbx_description
1 polymer ?
#
loop_
_entity_poly.entity_id
_entity_poly.type
_entity_poly.pdbx_seq_one_letter_code
_entity_poly.pdbx_strand_id
1 'polypeptide(L)'
;MKPIRIPTLSPEQLDTLEKLYRTTREARLRTRTQMVLLAAERGLTAAEIAEIVRASEETVRRWLKRYLAEGVEGLRDEPHPGAPRKVTEEYKERLLHAVRRRPRSLDLPFSVWTLRRLADYMAEQTGIRVEYETVRIHLKAKGIVLSRPQHTITSPDPEYALKKRRSKRPATTSEKGTSSTTPTSSRRSWMPTLKAMWSPKGQQVMIPTPAQPKKRYGIGAVNYHSGETVVLIRRRKRRREVSELLEALLEKHPRGTVYVAWDNSNTHEDEEVEVVLRGAAGRLVLLYLPTYSPWLNPIERLWGHFRREVTHCELFPTIKALIVAAYAFFDRYNRCPWRVLSIIGSDPAEIT
;
A
#
# COMPACT_ATOMS: atom_id res chain seq x y z
N MET A 1 -63.46 10.55 -9.32
CA MET A 1 -62.33 10.72 -10.27
C MET A 1 -62.74 10.18 -11.63
N LYS A 2 -62.40 10.84 -12.76
CA LYS A 2 -62.69 10.29 -14.08
C LYS A 2 -61.92 8.97 -14.30
N PRO A 3 -62.57 7.90 -14.82
CA PRO A 3 -61.88 6.65 -15.09
C PRO A 3 -60.81 6.85 -16.18
N ILE A 4 -59.63 6.25 -15.98
CA ILE A 4 -58.56 6.23 -16.99
C ILE A 4 -58.93 5.13 -17.98
N ARG A 5 -59.11 5.50 -19.24
CA ARG A 5 -59.33 4.56 -20.33
C ARG A 5 -58.16 4.54 -21.27
N ILE A 6 -57.69 3.36 -21.63
CA ILE A 6 -56.72 3.20 -22.70
C ILE A 6 -57.44 3.29 -24.02
N PRO A 7 -57.06 4.12 -24.98
CA PRO A 7 -57.63 4.16 -26.32
C PRO A 7 -57.45 2.81 -27.02
N THR A 8 -58.23 2.54 -28.03
CA THR A 8 -58.10 1.30 -28.81
C THR A 8 -56.69 1.23 -29.40
N LEU A 9 -55.96 0.21 -29.01
CA LEU A 9 -54.58 -0.01 -29.49
C LEU A 9 -54.60 -0.63 -30.91
N SER A 10 -53.60 -0.31 -31.70
CA SER A 10 -53.40 -0.97 -32.99
C SER A 10 -53.00 -2.46 -32.78
N PRO A 11 -53.26 -3.33 -33.78
CA PRO A 11 -52.82 -4.74 -33.70
C PRO A 11 -51.32 -4.89 -33.43
N GLU A 12 -50.50 -4.00 -33.97
CA GLU A 12 -49.03 -3.99 -33.75
C GLU A 12 -48.66 -3.61 -32.30
N GLN A 13 -49.40 -2.67 -31.70
CA GLN A 13 -49.22 -2.29 -30.30
C GLN A 13 -49.59 -3.40 -29.34
N LEU A 14 -50.69 -4.11 -29.64
CA LEU A 14 -51.12 -5.27 -28.87
C LEU A 14 -50.10 -6.41 -28.95
N ASP A 15 -49.64 -6.75 -30.15
CA ASP A 15 -48.59 -7.79 -30.34
C ASP A 15 -47.32 -7.44 -29.58
N THR A 16 -46.90 -6.18 -29.61
CA THR A 16 -45.73 -5.71 -28.86
C THR A 16 -45.90 -5.89 -27.36
N LEU A 17 -47.05 -5.56 -26.81
CA LEU A 17 -47.35 -5.74 -25.39
C LEU A 17 -47.45 -7.21 -25.01
N GLU A 18 -48.12 -8.04 -25.83
CA GLU A 18 -48.20 -9.49 -25.59
C GLU A 18 -46.82 -10.14 -25.63
N LYS A 19 -46.00 -9.79 -26.62
CA LYS A 19 -44.63 -10.27 -26.73
C LYS A 19 -43.82 -9.86 -25.52
N LEU A 20 -43.92 -8.61 -25.07
CA LEU A 20 -43.27 -8.13 -23.86
C LEU A 20 -43.73 -8.90 -22.62
N TYR A 21 -45.05 -9.11 -22.47
CA TYR A 21 -45.62 -9.88 -21.38
C TYR A 21 -45.11 -11.31 -21.32
N ARG A 22 -44.99 -11.99 -22.47
CA ARG A 22 -44.56 -13.39 -22.56
C ARG A 22 -43.03 -13.55 -22.38
N THR A 23 -42.23 -12.60 -22.89
CA THR A 23 -40.79 -12.77 -22.98
C THR A 23 -40.00 -12.13 -21.82
N THR A 24 -40.57 -11.12 -21.14
CA THR A 24 -39.85 -10.46 -20.06
C THR A 24 -39.60 -11.36 -18.86
N ARG A 25 -38.39 -11.34 -18.34
CA ARG A 25 -37.99 -12.01 -17.09
C ARG A 25 -38.27 -11.15 -15.85
N GLU A 26 -38.49 -9.86 -16.03
CA GLU A 26 -38.73 -8.90 -14.95
C GLU A 26 -40.19 -8.97 -14.47
N ALA A 27 -40.41 -9.51 -13.28
CA ALA A 27 -41.76 -9.69 -12.72
C ALA A 27 -42.56 -8.38 -12.66
N ARG A 28 -41.91 -7.27 -12.29
CA ARG A 28 -42.55 -5.95 -12.21
C ARG A 28 -43.01 -5.45 -13.59
N LEU A 29 -42.15 -5.58 -14.59
CA LEU A 29 -42.46 -5.16 -15.96
C LEU A 29 -43.63 -6.03 -16.51
N ARG A 30 -43.59 -7.34 -16.25
CA ARG A 30 -44.68 -8.24 -16.64
C ARG A 30 -46.03 -7.83 -16.05
N THR A 31 -46.07 -7.55 -14.74
CA THR A 31 -47.30 -7.12 -14.06
C THR A 31 -47.82 -5.79 -14.61
N ARG A 32 -46.94 -4.82 -14.91
CA ARG A 32 -47.32 -3.53 -15.49
C ARG A 32 -47.86 -3.69 -16.91
N THR A 33 -47.24 -4.53 -17.71
CA THR A 33 -47.70 -4.86 -19.06
C THR A 33 -49.09 -5.52 -19.00
N GLN A 34 -49.29 -6.43 -18.04
CA GLN A 34 -50.58 -7.05 -17.79
C GLN A 34 -51.69 -6.02 -17.45
N MET A 35 -51.37 -5.00 -16.63
CA MET A 35 -52.29 -3.92 -16.31
C MET A 35 -52.80 -3.21 -17.58
N VAL A 36 -51.87 -2.93 -18.51
CA VAL A 36 -52.21 -2.25 -19.77
C VAL A 36 -53.04 -3.16 -20.68
N LEU A 37 -52.66 -4.42 -20.81
CA LEU A 37 -53.42 -5.39 -21.62
C LEU A 37 -54.87 -5.57 -21.11
N LEU A 38 -55.05 -5.71 -19.77
CA LEU A 38 -56.39 -5.82 -19.17
C LEU A 38 -57.21 -4.56 -19.40
N ALA A 39 -56.63 -3.38 -19.34
CA ALA A 39 -57.31 -2.13 -19.61
C ALA A 39 -57.68 -1.98 -21.10
N ALA A 40 -56.78 -2.37 -22.02
CA ALA A 40 -56.96 -2.23 -23.46
C ALA A 40 -57.91 -3.28 -24.06
N GLU A 41 -57.76 -4.55 -23.71
CA GLU A 41 -58.53 -5.66 -24.31
C GLU A 41 -59.89 -5.86 -23.68
N ARG A 42 -59.96 -5.71 -22.33
CA ARG A 42 -61.18 -5.99 -21.58
C ARG A 42 -61.88 -4.74 -21.07
N GLY A 43 -61.34 -3.56 -21.30
CA GLY A 43 -61.91 -2.28 -20.85
C GLY A 43 -62.08 -2.15 -19.34
N LEU A 44 -61.31 -2.95 -18.57
CA LEU A 44 -61.40 -2.96 -17.10
C LEU A 44 -60.96 -1.64 -16.49
N THR A 45 -61.63 -1.28 -15.41
CA THR A 45 -61.32 -0.11 -14.61
C THR A 45 -60.03 -0.35 -13.76
N ALA A 46 -59.42 0.72 -13.30
CA ALA A 46 -58.20 0.61 -12.46
C ALA A 46 -58.48 -0.17 -11.15
N ALA A 47 -59.69 -0.11 -10.60
CA ALA A 47 -60.11 -0.87 -9.42
C ALA A 47 -60.17 -2.38 -9.70
N GLU A 48 -60.84 -2.79 -10.80
CA GLU A 48 -60.93 -4.19 -11.20
C GLU A 48 -59.55 -4.79 -11.53
N ILE A 49 -58.70 -4.03 -12.22
CA ILE A 49 -57.31 -4.45 -12.51
C ILE A 49 -56.53 -4.61 -11.22
N ALA A 50 -56.70 -3.69 -10.25
CA ALA A 50 -55.98 -3.74 -8.97
C ALA A 50 -56.28 -5.04 -8.20
N GLU A 51 -57.52 -5.52 -8.24
CA GLU A 51 -57.91 -6.81 -7.64
C GLU A 51 -57.22 -8.00 -8.33
N ILE A 52 -57.18 -7.99 -9.67
CA ILE A 52 -56.57 -9.09 -10.47
C ILE A 52 -55.05 -9.15 -10.22
N VAL A 53 -54.36 -8.02 -10.29
CA VAL A 53 -52.88 -7.96 -10.17
C VAL A 53 -52.41 -7.82 -8.71
N ARG A 54 -53.34 -7.77 -7.74
CA ARG A 54 -53.05 -7.59 -6.30
C ARG A 54 -52.18 -6.37 -6.01
N ALA A 55 -52.55 -5.23 -6.60
CA ALA A 55 -51.92 -3.95 -6.39
C ALA A 55 -52.92 -2.91 -5.91
N SER A 56 -52.44 -1.73 -5.46
CA SER A 56 -53.36 -0.63 -5.15
C SER A 56 -53.91 0.00 -6.43
N GLU A 57 -55.17 0.48 -6.41
CA GLU A 57 -55.78 1.20 -7.51
C GLU A 57 -54.92 2.39 -7.98
N GLU A 58 -54.31 3.11 -7.04
CA GLU A 58 -53.44 4.23 -7.34
C GLU A 58 -52.18 3.79 -8.12
N THR A 59 -51.63 2.63 -7.79
CA THR A 59 -50.50 2.04 -8.53
C THR A 59 -50.89 1.72 -9.96
N VAL A 60 -52.07 1.10 -10.17
CA VAL A 60 -52.58 0.82 -11.51
C VAL A 60 -52.82 2.12 -12.29
N ARG A 61 -53.47 3.11 -11.69
CA ARG A 61 -53.68 4.43 -12.30
C ARG A 61 -52.37 5.10 -12.71
N ARG A 62 -51.38 5.03 -11.88
CA ARG A 62 -50.03 5.59 -12.17
C ARG A 62 -49.41 4.92 -13.39
N TRP A 63 -49.44 3.62 -13.49
CA TRP A 63 -48.82 2.90 -14.60
C TRP A 63 -49.63 3.03 -15.90
N LEU A 64 -50.97 3.07 -15.85
CA LEU A 64 -51.78 3.37 -17.03
C LEU A 64 -51.53 4.78 -17.55
N LYS A 65 -51.42 5.80 -16.67
CA LYS A 65 -51.06 7.18 -17.05
C LYS A 65 -49.70 7.25 -17.70
N ARG A 66 -48.73 6.53 -17.14
CA ARG A 66 -47.37 6.52 -17.65
C ARG A 66 -47.28 5.82 -19.00
N TYR A 67 -48.04 4.73 -19.19
CA TYR A 67 -48.14 4.12 -20.50
C TYR A 67 -48.79 5.06 -21.54
N LEU A 68 -49.82 5.82 -21.19
CA LEU A 68 -50.44 6.79 -22.07
C LEU A 68 -49.49 7.92 -22.46
N ALA A 69 -48.58 8.32 -21.58
CA ALA A 69 -47.64 9.40 -21.83
C ALA A 69 -46.40 8.93 -22.63
N GLU A 70 -45.84 7.76 -22.31
CA GLU A 70 -44.51 7.32 -22.76
C GLU A 70 -44.52 5.97 -23.51
N GLY A 71 -45.71 5.37 -23.68
CA GLY A 71 -45.86 4.06 -24.33
C GLY A 71 -45.21 2.92 -23.52
N VAL A 72 -44.73 1.92 -24.24
CA VAL A 72 -44.11 0.71 -23.66
C VAL A 72 -42.85 1.03 -22.81
N GLU A 73 -42.09 2.00 -23.20
CA GLU A 73 -40.89 2.40 -22.45
C GLU A 73 -41.22 2.98 -21.07
N GLY A 74 -42.35 3.66 -20.93
CA GLY A 74 -42.87 4.14 -19.65
C GLY A 74 -43.16 3.03 -18.62
N LEU A 75 -43.26 1.78 -19.03
CA LEU A 75 -43.47 0.65 -18.12
C LEU A 75 -42.18 0.16 -17.45
N ARG A 76 -41.01 0.60 -17.92
CA ARG A 76 -39.72 0.26 -17.34
C ARG A 76 -39.43 1.09 -16.09
N ASP A 77 -38.60 0.56 -15.21
CA ASP A 77 -38.11 1.32 -14.09
C ASP A 77 -37.07 2.35 -14.58
N GLU A 78 -37.17 3.59 -14.12
CA GLU A 78 -36.15 4.58 -14.34
C GLU A 78 -34.89 4.23 -13.52
N PRO A 79 -33.71 4.40 -14.10
CA PRO A 79 -32.50 4.18 -13.36
C PRO A 79 -32.41 5.17 -12.19
N HIS A 80 -32.31 4.64 -10.99
CA HIS A 80 -32.09 5.46 -9.80
C HIS A 80 -30.64 5.95 -9.78
N PRO A 81 -30.38 7.25 -9.62
CA PRO A 81 -29.03 7.80 -9.63
C PRO A 81 -28.14 7.29 -8.48
N GLY A 82 -28.72 6.63 -7.50
CA GLY A 82 -28.01 6.15 -6.31
C GLY A 82 -27.47 7.29 -5.43
N ALA A 83 -26.63 6.97 -4.47
CA ALA A 83 -25.95 7.97 -3.64
C ALA A 83 -24.89 8.75 -4.44
N PRO A 84 -24.72 10.07 -4.21
CA PRO A 84 -23.68 10.85 -4.84
C PRO A 84 -22.29 10.22 -4.63
N ARG A 85 -21.49 10.21 -5.69
CA ARG A 85 -20.13 9.65 -5.62
C ARG A 85 -19.25 10.54 -4.74
N LYS A 86 -18.67 9.98 -3.69
CA LYS A 86 -17.73 10.70 -2.80
C LYS A 86 -16.47 11.15 -3.53
N VAL A 87 -16.00 10.36 -4.51
CA VAL A 87 -14.80 10.63 -5.28
C VAL A 87 -15.13 11.50 -6.48
N THR A 88 -14.68 12.76 -6.45
CA THR A 88 -14.81 13.74 -7.53
C THR A 88 -13.72 13.59 -8.59
N GLU A 89 -13.85 14.22 -9.76
CA GLU A 89 -12.78 14.24 -10.77
C GLU A 89 -11.54 14.97 -10.24
N GLU A 90 -11.73 16.06 -9.50
CA GLU A 90 -10.61 16.76 -8.84
C GLU A 90 -9.83 15.85 -7.89
N TYR A 91 -10.52 15.03 -7.10
CA TYR A 91 -9.86 14.02 -6.24
C TYR A 91 -9.01 13.06 -7.07
N LYS A 92 -9.52 12.58 -8.20
CA LYS A 92 -8.80 11.65 -9.08
C LYS A 92 -7.55 12.28 -9.69
N GLU A 93 -7.62 13.54 -10.11
CA GLU A 93 -6.48 14.26 -10.63
C GLU A 93 -5.39 14.48 -9.56
N ARG A 94 -5.79 14.92 -8.38
CA ARG A 94 -4.87 15.06 -7.23
C ARG A 94 -4.24 13.71 -6.85
N LEU A 95 -5.01 12.63 -6.88
CA LEU A 95 -4.51 11.28 -6.62
C LEU A 95 -3.44 10.87 -7.64
N LEU A 96 -3.68 11.11 -8.94
CA LEU A 96 -2.71 10.83 -10.00
C LEU A 96 -1.45 11.69 -9.87
N HIS A 97 -1.60 12.94 -9.50
CA HIS A 97 -0.46 13.82 -9.25
C HIS A 97 0.36 13.34 -8.05
N ALA A 98 -0.29 12.97 -6.95
CA ALA A 98 0.38 12.49 -5.74
C ALA A 98 1.13 11.17 -5.98
N VAL A 99 0.50 10.17 -6.64
CA VAL A 99 1.11 8.85 -6.84
C VAL A 99 2.32 8.87 -7.77
N ARG A 100 2.39 9.84 -8.69
CA ARG A 100 3.53 10.04 -9.61
C ARG A 100 4.73 10.68 -8.93
N ARG A 101 4.53 11.37 -7.82
CA ARG A 101 5.57 12.00 -7.04
C ARG A 101 6.06 11.05 -5.95
N ARG A 102 7.33 11.15 -5.62
CA ARG A 102 7.87 10.40 -4.48
C ARG A 102 7.39 11.04 -3.18
N PRO A 103 7.01 10.24 -2.15
CA PRO A 103 6.55 10.80 -0.88
C PRO A 103 7.51 11.83 -0.28
N ARG A 104 8.83 11.57 -0.36
CA ARG A 104 9.84 12.51 0.15
C ARG A 104 9.88 13.86 -0.58
N SER A 105 9.51 13.93 -1.85
CA SER A 105 9.36 15.21 -2.56
C SER A 105 8.11 15.99 -2.16
N LEU A 106 7.30 15.41 -1.28
CA LEU A 106 6.13 16.00 -0.64
C LEU A 106 6.36 16.16 0.88
N ASP A 107 7.63 16.18 1.31
CA ASP A 107 8.07 16.30 2.72
C ASP A 107 7.55 15.19 3.65
N LEU A 108 7.17 14.04 3.07
CA LEU A 108 6.70 12.89 3.84
C LEU A 108 7.86 12.01 4.31
N PRO A 109 7.78 11.44 5.52
CA PRO A 109 8.90 10.74 6.15
C PRO A 109 9.15 9.31 5.63
N PHE A 110 8.62 8.94 4.48
CA PHE A 110 8.77 7.61 3.87
C PHE A 110 9.05 7.69 2.37
N SER A 111 9.59 6.62 1.79
CA SER A 111 10.13 6.62 0.41
C SER A 111 9.15 6.08 -0.63
N VAL A 112 8.18 5.24 -0.23
CA VAL A 112 7.29 4.52 -1.17
C VAL A 112 5.84 4.62 -0.70
N TRP A 113 4.93 4.88 -1.66
CA TRP A 113 3.50 4.87 -1.42
C TRP A 113 2.98 3.46 -1.16
N THR A 114 2.27 3.28 -0.05
CA THR A 114 1.30 2.19 0.11
C THR A 114 -0.10 2.74 -0.13
N LEU A 115 -1.07 1.89 -0.46
CA LEU A 115 -2.44 2.34 -0.69
C LEU A 115 -3.03 3.05 0.54
N ARG A 116 -2.76 2.56 1.75
CA ARG A 116 -3.22 3.19 2.99
C ARG A 116 -2.61 4.59 3.17
N ARG A 117 -1.28 4.72 3.05
CA ARG A 117 -0.60 6.02 3.15
C ARG A 117 -1.09 7.01 2.10
N LEU A 118 -1.39 6.51 0.89
CA LEU A 118 -1.93 7.34 -0.17
C LEU A 118 -3.37 7.77 0.13
N ALA A 119 -4.21 6.88 0.68
CA ALA A 119 -5.56 7.22 1.13
C ALA A 119 -5.55 8.24 2.27
N ASP A 120 -4.68 8.07 3.26
CA ASP A 120 -4.52 9.00 4.38
C ASP A 120 -4.05 10.37 3.89
N TYR A 121 -3.03 10.41 3.04
CA TYR A 121 -2.54 11.66 2.44
C TYR A 121 -3.64 12.37 1.64
N MET A 122 -4.40 11.63 0.82
CA MET A 122 -5.50 12.22 0.06
C MET A 122 -6.62 12.75 0.97
N ALA A 123 -6.90 12.06 2.07
CA ALA A 123 -7.87 12.54 3.07
C ALA A 123 -7.42 13.86 3.72
N GLU A 124 -6.13 13.99 4.03
CA GLU A 124 -5.54 15.24 4.56
C GLU A 124 -5.59 16.39 3.53
N GLN A 125 -5.33 16.09 2.25
CA GLN A 125 -5.26 17.10 1.19
C GLN A 125 -6.62 17.54 0.65
N THR A 126 -7.64 16.69 0.74
CA THR A 126 -8.95 16.92 0.08
C THR A 126 -10.13 16.96 1.05
N GLY A 127 -9.94 16.52 2.29
CA GLY A 127 -11.04 16.30 3.24
C GLY A 127 -11.90 15.05 2.92
N ILE A 128 -11.67 14.39 1.79
CA ILE A 128 -12.47 13.24 1.34
C ILE A 128 -11.78 11.94 1.81
N ARG A 129 -12.38 11.31 2.81
CA ARG A 129 -11.90 10.02 3.32
C ARG A 129 -12.54 8.86 2.56
N VAL A 130 -11.72 8.02 1.95
CA VAL A 130 -12.11 6.79 1.25
C VAL A 130 -11.23 5.63 1.69
N GLU A 131 -11.73 4.42 1.55
CA GLU A 131 -10.96 3.20 1.80
C GLU A 131 -9.83 3.03 0.77
N TYR A 132 -8.73 2.44 1.21
CA TYR A 132 -7.57 2.20 0.35
C TYR A 132 -7.89 1.36 -0.90
N GLU A 133 -8.92 0.53 -0.83
CA GLU A 133 -9.39 -0.27 -1.97
C GLU A 133 -10.05 0.63 -3.04
N THR A 134 -10.78 1.66 -2.65
CA THR A 134 -11.30 2.68 -3.57
C THR A 134 -10.16 3.38 -4.31
N VAL A 135 -9.09 3.73 -3.59
CA VAL A 135 -7.87 4.31 -4.19
C VAL A 135 -7.28 3.35 -5.23
N ARG A 136 -7.18 2.05 -4.90
CA ARG A 136 -6.67 1.03 -5.83
C ARG A 136 -7.49 0.95 -7.12
N ILE A 137 -8.83 0.97 -7.00
CA ILE A 137 -9.74 0.90 -8.15
C ILE A 137 -9.50 2.10 -9.07
N HIS A 138 -9.41 3.32 -8.54
CA HIS A 138 -9.17 4.52 -9.34
C HIS A 138 -7.78 4.54 -9.99
N LEU A 139 -6.74 4.09 -9.30
CA LEU A 139 -5.40 3.95 -9.88
C LEU A 139 -5.40 2.94 -11.04
N LYS A 140 -6.02 1.77 -10.84
CA LYS A 140 -6.14 0.74 -11.87
C LYS A 140 -6.89 1.24 -13.10
N ALA A 141 -8.01 1.96 -12.90
CA ALA A 141 -8.79 2.56 -13.99
C ALA A 141 -7.99 3.57 -14.83
N LYS A 142 -7.00 4.22 -14.23
CA LYS A 142 -6.08 5.17 -14.91
C LYS A 142 -4.77 4.50 -15.36
N GLY A 143 -4.70 3.17 -15.37
CA GLY A 143 -3.54 2.42 -15.83
C GLY A 143 -2.31 2.52 -14.91
N ILE A 144 -2.49 2.91 -13.65
CA ILE A 144 -1.42 2.91 -12.66
C ILE A 144 -1.39 1.54 -11.97
N VAL A 145 -0.24 0.89 -12.05
CA VAL A 145 -0.02 -0.47 -11.54
C VAL A 145 1.18 -0.52 -10.60
N LEU A 146 1.23 -1.55 -9.77
CA LEU A 146 2.38 -1.82 -8.90
C LEU A 146 3.44 -2.56 -9.72
N SER A 147 4.58 -1.92 -10.00
CA SER A 147 5.68 -2.49 -10.78
C SER A 147 6.99 -2.49 -9.98
N ARG A 148 7.89 -3.42 -10.30
CA ARG A 148 9.22 -3.47 -9.70
C ARG A 148 10.17 -2.58 -10.50
N PRO A 149 10.76 -1.56 -9.89
CA PRO A 149 11.72 -0.70 -10.57
C PRO A 149 13.04 -1.44 -10.86
N GLN A 150 13.86 -0.85 -11.70
CA GLN A 150 15.22 -1.32 -11.99
C GLN A 150 16.26 -0.29 -11.59
N HIS A 151 17.48 -0.75 -11.32
CA HIS A 151 18.61 0.14 -11.08
C HIS A 151 19.11 0.76 -12.39
N THR A 152 19.37 2.06 -12.36
CA THR A 152 20.15 2.74 -13.39
C THR A 152 21.48 3.13 -12.78
N ILE A 153 22.58 2.58 -13.31
CA ILE A 153 23.91 2.96 -12.91
C ILE A 153 24.20 4.31 -13.54
N THR A 154 24.43 5.33 -12.70
CA THR A 154 24.91 6.64 -13.12
C THR A 154 26.41 6.70 -12.91
N SER A 155 27.15 6.99 -13.97
CA SER A 155 28.58 7.27 -13.91
C SER A 155 28.80 8.78 -13.94
N PRO A 156 29.75 9.33 -13.18
CA PRO A 156 30.15 10.73 -13.30
C PRO A 156 30.92 11.03 -14.60
N ASP A 157 31.21 10.00 -15.41
CA ASP A 157 31.89 10.15 -16.69
C ASP A 157 30.95 10.82 -17.71
N PRO A 158 31.27 12.03 -18.22
CA PRO A 158 30.46 12.72 -19.22
C PRO A 158 30.24 11.91 -20.49
N GLU A 159 31.19 11.04 -20.84
CA GLU A 159 31.12 10.17 -22.03
C GLU A 159 30.48 8.80 -21.75
N TYR A 160 29.93 8.57 -20.55
CA TYR A 160 29.38 7.28 -20.14
C TYR A 160 28.38 6.70 -21.17
N ALA A 161 27.50 7.53 -21.71
CA ALA A 161 26.49 7.09 -22.67
C ALA A 161 27.14 6.58 -23.99
N LEU A 162 28.19 7.25 -24.46
CA LEU A 162 28.94 6.87 -25.65
C LEU A 162 29.75 5.60 -25.42
N LYS A 163 30.45 5.51 -24.30
CA LYS A 163 31.23 4.33 -23.90
C LYS A 163 30.34 3.10 -23.67
N LYS A 164 29.18 3.29 -23.07
CA LYS A 164 28.18 2.22 -22.90
C LYS A 164 27.62 1.70 -24.22
N ARG A 165 27.40 2.57 -25.22
CA ARG A 165 26.99 2.16 -26.58
C ARG A 165 28.09 1.36 -27.27
N ARG A 166 29.34 1.74 -27.12
CA ARG A 166 30.51 1.02 -27.70
C ARG A 166 30.73 -0.35 -27.06
N SER A 167 30.51 -0.49 -25.74
CA SER A 167 30.66 -1.76 -25.01
C SER A 167 29.54 -2.77 -25.28
N LYS A 168 28.41 -2.37 -25.88
CA LYS A 168 27.32 -3.26 -26.27
C LYS A 168 27.51 -3.94 -27.65
N ARG A 169 28.62 -3.70 -28.37
CA ARG A 169 28.97 -4.50 -29.51
C ARG A 169 29.35 -5.90 -29.03
N PRO A 170 28.78 -6.97 -29.60
CA PRO A 170 29.10 -8.31 -29.18
C PRO A 170 30.60 -8.58 -29.44
N ALA A 171 31.38 -8.74 -28.41
CA ALA A 171 32.64 -9.41 -28.48
C ALA A 171 32.34 -10.89 -28.64
N THR A 172 32.62 -11.43 -29.81
CA THR A 172 32.66 -12.86 -30.09
C THR A 172 33.72 -13.50 -29.20
N THR A 173 33.35 -14.62 -28.61
CA THR A 173 34.19 -15.72 -28.08
C THR A 173 34.53 -15.69 -26.57
N SER A 174 33.94 -16.71 -25.90
CA SER A 174 34.56 -17.72 -25.03
C SER A 174 35.20 -17.28 -23.72
N GLU A 175 34.64 -17.64 -22.59
CA GLU A 175 34.99 -18.83 -21.82
C GLU A 175 34.14 -18.95 -20.52
N LYS A 176 33.79 -20.17 -20.21
CA LYS A 176 33.08 -20.59 -18.99
C LYS A 176 34.00 -20.51 -17.81
N GLY A 177 33.58 -19.86 -16.78
CA GLY A 177 34.23 -19.80 -15.46
C GLY A 177 33.22 -19.92 -14.35
N THR A 178 33.18 -21.01 -13.72
CA THR A 178 32.59 -21.62 -12.53
C THR A 178 32.09 -20.69 -11.45
N SER A 179 30.91 -21.07 -10.95
CA SER A 179 30.22 -20.62 -9.74
C SER A 179 31.10 -20.53 -8.49
N SER A 180 30.94 -19.48 -7.70
CA SER A 180 31.26 -19.49 -6.29
C SER A 180 30.10 -18.94 -5.48
N THR A 181 29.54 -19.80 -4.66
CA THR A 181 28.58 -19.54 -3.60
C THR A 181 29.07 -18.49 -2.64
N THR A 182 28.23 -17.50 -2.40
CA THR A 182 28.52 -16.42 -1.45
C THR A 182 27.82 -16.66 -0.15
N PRO A 183 28.52 -16.60 1.02
CA PRO A 183 27.87 -16.66 2.32
C PRO A 183 27.14 -15.33 2.58
N THR A 184 25.92 -15.45 3.08
CA THR A 184 25.01 -14.35 3.39
C THR A 184 25.48 -13.61 4.63
N SER A 185 26.28 -12.57 4.46
CA SER A 185 26.44 -11.52 5.47
C SER A 185 25.61 -10.32 5.03
N SER A 186 24.80 -9.77 5.92
CA SER A 186 23.95 -8.60 5.68
C SER A 186 24.80 -7.35 5.41
N ARG A 187 25.40 -7.29 4.22
CA ARG A 187 26.12 -6.12 3.74
C ARG A 187 25.13 -5.03 3.40
N ARG A 188 25.03 -4.05 4.27
CA ARG A 188 24.20 -2.86 4.01
C ARG A 188 24.97 -1.90 3.13
N SER A 189 24.73 -2.02 1.83
CA SER A 189 25.21 -1.09 0.84
C SER A 189 24.32 0.15 0.86
N TRP A 190 24.89 1.34 0.60
CA TRP A 190 24.18 2.57 0.26
C TRP A 190 23.26 2.42 -0.96
N MET A 191 23.32 1.34 -1.71
CA MET A 191 22.47 1.11 -2.86
C MET A 191 21.00 1.12 -2.44
N PRO A 192 20.12 1.87 -3.16
CA PRO A 192 18.70 1.80 -2.94
C PRO A 192 18.23 0.35 -3.09
N THR A 193 17.51 -0.17 -2.12
CA THR A 193 16.88 -1.47 -2.26
C THR A 193 15.63 -1.33 -3.11
N LEU A 194 15.43 -2.21 -4.10
CA LEU A 194 14.26 -2.15 -4.97
C LEU A 194 13.03 -2.75 -4.30
N LYS A 195 11.97 -1.97 -4.26
CA LYS A 195 10.63 -2.39 -3.84
C LYS A 195 9.64 -2.04 -4.94
N ALA A 196 8.58 -2.84 -5.09
CA ALA A 196 7.51 -2.50 -6.01
C ALA A 196 6.90 -1.13 -5.66
N MET A 197 6.66 -0.32 -6.68
CA MET A 197 6.11 1.02 -6.55
C MET A 197 5.07 1.29 -7.65
N TRP A 198 4.19 2.23 -7.40
CA TRP A 198 3.14 2.58 -8.34
C TRP A 198 3.70 3.35 -9.53
N SER A 199 3.39 2.89 -10.75
CA SER A 199 3.82 3.54 -12.00
C SER A 199 2.82 3.29 -13.13
N PRO A 200 2.81 4.09 -14.19
CA PRO A 200 2.03 3.80 -15.38
C PRO A 200 2.37 2.43 -15.97
N LYS A 201 1.34 1.71 -16.43
CA LYS A 201 1.51 0.40 -17.09
C LYS A 201 2.44 0.55 -18.30
N GLY A 202 3.39 -0.36 -18.42
CA GLY A 202 4.37 -0.35 -19.52
C GLY A 202 5.56 0.60 -19.32
N GLN A 203 5.56 1.45 -18.28
CA GLN A 203 6.70 2.31 -17.97
C GLN A 203 7.59 1.69 -16.89
N GLN A 204 8.83 1.36 -17.26
CA GLN A 204 9.81 0.85 -16.31
C GLN A 204 10.37 2.00 -15.47
N VAL A 205 10.14 1.96 -14.18
CA VAL A 205 10.72 2.94 -13.24
C VAL A 205 12.19 2.62 -13.02
N MET A 206 13.04 3.62 -13.24
CA MET A 206 14.49 3.51 -13.05
C MET A 206 14.90 4.23 -11.78
N ILE A 207 15.64 3.53 -10.90
CA ILE A 207 16.18 4.10 -9.68
C ILE A 207 17.66 4.41 -9.89
N PRO A 208 18.09 5.68 -9.85
CA PRO A 208 19.48 6.05 -9.95
C PRO A 208 20.31 5.34 -8.87
N THR A 209 21.44 4.79 -9.27
CA THR A 209 22.31 4.01 -8.38
C THR A 209 23.76 4.42 -8.63
N PRO A 210 24.53 4.75 -7.58
CA PRO A 210 25.92 5.14 -7.74
C PRO A 210 26.75 3.95 -8.22
N ALA A 211 27.69 4.20 -9.14
CA ALA A 211 28.60 3.17 -9.66
C ALA A 211 29.48 2.57 -8.55
N GLN A 212 29.89 3.37 -7.58
CA GLN A 212 30.66 2.94 -6.41
C GLN A 212 29.88 3.22 -5.12
N PRO A 213 29.19 2.23 -4.56
CA PRO A 213 28.42 2.41 -3.35
C PRO A 213 29.32 2.53 -2.11
N LYS A 214 29.25 3.65 -1.42
CA LYS A 214 29.86 3.80 -0.10
C LYS A 214 29.02 3.04 0.92
N LYS A 215 29.62 2.32 1.86
CA LYS A 215 28.92 1.50 2.86
C LYS A 215 28.88 2.19 4.22
N ARG A 216 27.79 1.99 4.96
CA ARG A 216 27.66 2.29 6.38
C ARG A 216 26.99 1.11 7.08
N TYR A 217 27.29 0.96 8.33
CA TYR A 217 26.78 -0.10 9.17
C TYR A 217 25.94 0.55 10.27
N GLY A 218 24.69 0.11 10.41
CA GLY A 218 23.88 0.40 11.57
C GLY A 218 24.10 -0.71 12.60
N ILE A 219 24.47 -0.34 13.80
CA ILE A 219 24.61 -1.22 14.95
C ILE A 219 23.63 -0.67 15.97
N GLY A 220 22.83 -1.52 16.60
CA GLY A 220 21.82 -1.01 17.53
C GLY A 220 21.21 -2.09 18.39
N ALA A 221 20.54 -1.64 19.42
CA ALA A 221 19.73 -2.43 20.32
C ALA A 221 18.34 -1.83 20.46
N VAL A 222 17.36 -2.67 20.77
CA VAL A 222 15.99 -2.27 21.11
C VAL A 222 15.66 -2.88 22.47
N ASN A 223 15.11 -2.06 23.34
CA ASN A 223 14.59 -2.54 24.60
C ASN A 223 13.24 -3.22 24.35
N TYR A 224 13.16 -4.51 24.64
CA TYR A 224 11.97 -5.33 24.36
C TYR A 224 10.75 -4.92 25.19
N HIS A 225 10.95 -4.31 26.36
CA HIS A 225 9.88 -3.88 27.26
C HIS A 225 9.45 -2.44 27.00
N SER A 226 10.41 -1.52 26.85
CA SER A 226 10.08 -0.09 26.67
C SER A 226 9.92 0.33 25.22
N GLY A 227 10.46 -0.44 24.26
CA GLY A 227 10.51 -0.06 22.85
C GLY A 227 11.56 1.00 22.51
N GLU A 228 12.33 1.47 23.47
CA GLU A 228 13.41 2.42 23.22
C GLU A 228 14.55 1.81 22.42
N THR A 229 15.17 2.61 21.56
CA THR A 229 16.26 2.14 20.71
C THR A 229 17.52 2.94 20.96
N VAL A 230 18.67 2.26 20.88
CA VAL A 230 20.00 2.88 20.79
C VAL A 230 20.63 2.43 19.48
N VAL A 231 21.00 3.37 18.63
CA VAL A 231 21.53 3.06 17.29
C VAL A 231 22.74 3.91 16.98
N LEU A 232 23.80 3.24 16.55
CA LEU A 232 25.04 3.85 16.07
C LEU A 232 25.21 3.57 14.59
N ILE A 233 25.63 4.60 13.83
CA ILE A 233 25.94 4.46 12.40
C ILE A 233 27.42 4.66 12.21
N ARG A 234 28.13 3.62 11.73
CA ARG A 234 29.59 3.60 11.64
C ARG A 234 30.06 3.23 10.23
N ARG A 235 31.34 3.53 9.94
CA ARG A 235 31.98 3.17 8.65
C ARG A 235 32.25 1.68 8.54
N ARG A 236 32.44 1.02 9.66
CA ARG A 236 32.78 -0.40 9.78
C ARG A 236 31.92 -1.02 10.86
N LYS A 237 31.75 -2.34 10.82
CA LYS A 237 31.20 -3.14 11.91
C LYS A 237 32.34 -4.00 12.43
N ARG A 238 33.12 -3.45 13.34
CA ARG A 238 34.19 -4.14 14.06
C ARG A 238 33.77 -4.27 15.53
N ARG A 239 34.58 -4.90 16.29
CA ARG A 239 34.46 -5.13 17.72
C ARG A 239 34.35 -3.82 18.50
N ARG A 240 35.21 -2.87 18.18
CA ARG A 240 35.19 -1.52 18.77
C ARG A 240 33.83 -0.82 18.63
N GLU A 241 33.24 -0.83 17.44
CA GLU A 241 31.96 -0.19 17.24
C GLU A 241 30.82 -0.92 17.97
N VAL A 242 31.01 -2.19 18.27
CA VAL A 242 30.10 -2.98 19.11
C VAL A 242 30.28 -2.65 20.59
N SER A 243 31.51 -2.52 21.06
CA SER A 243 31.85 -2.05 22.42
C SER A 243 31.25 -0.66 22.67
N GLU A 244 31.38 0.27 21.72
CA GLU A 244 30.74 1.59 21.78
C GLU A 244 29.21 1.49 21.97
N LEU A 245 28.54 0.49 21.38
CA LEU A 245 27.09 0.27 21.62
C LEU A 245 26.83 -0.20 23.04
N LEU A 246 27.63 -1.14 23.56
CA LEU A 246 27.47 -1.65 24.92
C LEU A 246 27.71 -0.55 25.96
N GLU A 247 28.71 0.28 25.76
CA GLU A 247 28.98 1.48 26.59
C GLU A 247 27.78 2.45 26.56
N ALA A 248 27.25 2.75 25.38
CA ALA A 248 26.06 3.60 25.22
C ALA A 248 24.82 3.03 25.90
N LEU A 249 24.68 1.67 25.95
CA LEU A 249 23.60 1.04 26.68
C LEU A 249 23.77 1.16 28.19
N LEU A 250 24.99 0.99 28.70
CA LEU A 250 25.30 1.18 30.12
C LEU A 250 25.11 2.62 30.59
N GLU A 251 25.51 3.58 29.74
CA GLU A 251 25.30 5.02 29.99
C GLU A 251 23.81 5.37 30.03
N LYS A 252 23.05 4.83 29.11
CA LYS A 252 21.58 5.06 29.03
C LYS A 252 20.85 4.42 30.23
N HIS A 253 21.38 3.32 30.75
CA HIS A 253 20.81 2.58 31.89
C HIS A 253 21.81 2.59 33.08
N PRO A 254 21.98 3.69 33.79
CA PRO A 254 22.98 3.83 34.84
C PRO A 254 22.73 2.98 36.08
N ARG A 255 21.50 2.46 36.23
CA ARG A 255 21.09 1.63 37.36
C ARG A 255 20.58 0.28 36.86
N GLY A 256 20.75 -0.77 37.69
CA GLY A 256 20.27 -2.13 37.39
C GLY A 256 21.17 -2.92 36.43
N THR A 257 20.76 -4.13 36.12
CA THR A 257 21.46 -5.04 35.22
C THR A 257 20.88 -4.93 33.81
N VAL A 258 21.74 -4.82 32.81
CA VAL A 258 21.39 -4.75 31.38
C VAL A 258 21.62 -6.12 30.76
N TYR A 259 20.54 -6.79 30.37
CA TYR A 259 20.59 -8.06 29.63
C TYR A 259 20.54 -7.76 28.13
N VAL A 260 21.54 -8.24 27.39
CA VAL A 260 21.63 -8.03 25.94
C VAL A 260 21.52 -9.37 25.22
N ALA A 261 20.42 -9.57 24.49
CA ALA A 261 20.27 -10.71 23.59
C ALA A 261 21.23 -10.51 22.40
N TRP A 262 22.20 -11.41 22.29
CA TRP A 262 23.36 -11.27 21.42
C TRP A 262 23.31 -12.26 20.27
N ASP A 263 23.50 -11.76 19.04
CA ASP A 263 23.64 -12.62 17.88
C ASP A 263 25.00 -13.36 17.90
N ASN A 264 24.93 -14.68 17.73
CA ASN A 264 26.11 -15.55 17.79
C ASN A 264 27.00 -15.40 16.54
N SER A 265 27.49 -14.20 16.27
CA SER A 265 28.51 -13.96 15.25
C SER A 265 29.89 -14.10 15.88
N ASN A 266 30.90 -14.58 15.12
CA ASN A 266 32.28 -14.88 15.52
C ASN A 266 33.09 -13.74 16.21
N THR A 267 32.43 -12.79 16.85
CA THR A 267 32.99 -11.61 17.51
C THR A 267 33.01 -11.72 19.04
N HIS A 268 32.92 -12.93 19.58
CA HIS A 268 32.59 -13.15 20.99
C HIS A 268 33.79 -13.42 21.94
N GLU A 269 34.96 -13.66 21.38
CA GLU A 269 36.19 -13.88 22.16
C GLU A 269 37.15 -12.70 22.03
N ASP A 270 36.67 -11.47 22.29
CA ASP A 270 37.41 -10.30 22.02
C ASP A 270 37.69 -9.45 23.25
N GLU A 271 38.94 -9.13 23.37
CA GLU A 271 39.49 -8.27 24.39
C GLU A 271 38.74 -6.92 24.53
N GLU A 272 38.29 -6.33 23.43
CA GLU A 272 37.54 -5.05 23.43
C GLU A 272 36.13 -5.19 24.09
N VAL A 273 35.42 -6.28 23.85
CA VAL A 273 34.09 -6.55 24.49
C VAL A 273 34.28 -6.95 25.94
N GLU A 274 35.33 -7.76 26.23
CA GLU A 274 35.64 -8.17 27.60
C GLU A 274 36.03 -7.00 28.50
N VAL A 275 36.72 -5.98 27.98
CA VAL A 275 37.03 -4.76 28.73
C VAL A 275 35.76 -4.08 29.20
N VAL A 276 34.73 -3.94 28.32
CA VAL A 276 33.44 -3.34 28.69
C VAL A 276 32.70 -4.21 29.70
N LEU A 277 32.70 -5.55 29.52
CA LEU A 277 32.07 -6.46 30.46
C LEU A 277 32.71 -6.38 31.85
N ARG A 278 34.04 -6.37 31.93
CA ARG A 278 34.77 -6.22 33.21
C ARG A 278 34.50 -4.84 33.84
N GLY A 279 34.50 -3.78 33.03
CA GLY A 279 34.19 -2.40 33.52
C GLY A 279 32.77 -2.24 34.01
N ALA A 280 31.83 -3.04 33.48
CA ALA A 280 30.43 -3.03 33.91
C ALA A 280 30.22 -3.71 35.29
N ALA A 281 31.21 -4.37 35.87
CA ALA A 281 31.15 -5.00 37.20
C ALA A 281 29.90 -5.87 37.42
N GLY A 282 29.56 -6.73 36.45
CA GLY A 282 28.39 -7.62 36.49
C GLY A 282 27.04 -6.98 36.09
N ARG A 283 27.03 -5.68 35.79
CA ARG A 283 25.81 -5.00 35.35
C ARG A 283 25.42 -5.28 33.89
N LEU A 284 26.33 -5.83 33.08
CA LEU A 284 26.07 -6.19 31.68
C LEU A 284 26.14 -7.71 31.52
N VAL A 285 25.06 -8.30 31.08
CA VAL A 285 24.94 -9.75 30.87
C VAL A 285 24.58 -10.02 29.40
N LEU A 286 25.44 -10.78 28.71
CA LEU A 286 25.20 -11.19 27.34
C LEU A 286 24.44 -12.53 27.30
N LEU A 287 23.30 -12.54 26.61
CA LEU A 287 22.49 -13.74 26.38
C LEU A 287 22.65 -14.15 24.91
N TYR A 288 23.35 -15.26 24.69
CA TYR A 288 23.64 -15.73 23.33
C TYR A 288 22.41 -16.36 22.67
N LEU A 289 22.02 -15.84 21.53
CA LEU A 289 20.96 -16.42 20.71
C LEU A 289 21.48 -17.65 19.95
N PRO A 290 20.60 -18.63 19.65
CA PRO A 290 20.98 -19.78 18.83
C PRO A 290 21.54 -19.35 17.48
N THR A 291 22.52 -20.09 16.95
CA THR A 291 23.09 -19.84 15.62
C THR A 291 22.03 -19.93 14.54
N TYR A 292 22.15 -19.07 13.52
CA TYR A 292 21.22 -19.00 12.38
C TYR A 292 19.76 -18.67 12.73
N SER A 293 19.50 -18.01 13.86
CA SER A 293 18.15 -17.67 14.30
C SER A 293 17.87 -16.15 14.32
N PRO A 294 18.01 -15.42 13.19
CA PRO A 294 17.82 -13.97 13.15
C PRO A 294 16.39 -13.54 13.47
N TRP A 295 15.41 -14.44 13.33
CA TRP A 295 14.01 -14.16 13.70
C TRP A 295 13.79 -14.02 15.21
N LEU A 296 14.69 -14.55 16.03
CA LEU A 296 14.69 -14.37 17.49
C LEU A 296 15.25 -12.99 17.90
N ASN A 297 15.87 -12.27 16.99
CA ASN A 297 16.41 -10.93 17.27
C ASN A 297 15.40 -9.85 16.89
N PRO A 298 14.69 -9.21 17.83
CA PRO A 298 13.62 -8.26 17.54
C PRO A 298 14.07 -7.05 16.71
N ILE A 299 15.31 -6.62 16.88
CA ILE A 299 15.84 -5.46 16.14
C ILE A 299 15.90 -5.68 14.63
N GLU A 300 15.94 -6.93 14.16
CA GLU A 300 15.93 -7.22 12.72
C GLU A 300 14.59 -6.83 12.07
N ARG A 301 13.48 -6.93 12.80
CA ARG A 301 12.17 -6.43 12.34
C ARG A 301 12.19 -4.90 12.22
N LEU A 302 12.79 -4.21 13.19
CA LEU A 302 12.93 -2.76 13.15
C LEU A 302 13.85 -2.30 12.01
N TRP A 303 14.94 -3.01 11.74
CA TRP A 303 15.79 -2.76 10.58
C TRP A 303 15.05 -3.01 9.26
N GLY A 304 14.18 -4.02 9.21
CA GLY A 304 13.27 -4.25 8.07
C GLY A 304 12.34 -3.07 7.84
N HIS A 305 11.80 -2.53 8.92
CA HIS A 305 10.92 -1.35 8.89
C HIS A 305 11.67 -0.07 8.47
N PHE A 306 12.86 0.16 9.02
CA PHE A 306 13.76 1.23 8.61
C PHE A 306 14.04 1.19 7.09
N ARG A 307 14.36 0.02 6.54
CA ARG A 307 14.57 -0.12 5.10
C ARG A 307 13.33 0.28 4.30
N ARG A 308 12.15 -0.12 4.74
CA ARG A 308 10.88 0.21 4.06
C ARG A 308 10.58 1.70 4.05
N GLU A 309 10.95 2.40 5.11
CA GLU A 309 10.64 3.83 5.24
C GLU A 309 11.73 4.73 4.67
N VAL A 310 12.98 4.34 4.80
CA VAL A 310 14.11 5.24 4.50
C VAL A 310 14.84 4.89 3.22
N THR A 311 15.16 3.61 2.99
CA THR A 311 16.11 3.24 1.91
C THR A 311 15.49 2.56 0.70
N HIS A 312 14.22 2.12 0.76
CA HIS A 312 13.58 1.51 -0.41
C HIS A 312 13.38 2.53 -1.52
N CYS A 313 13.91 2.19 -2.71
CA CYS A 313 13.80 3.00 -3.93
C CYS A 313 14.30 4.44 -3.79
N GLU A 314 15.11 4.76 -2.77
CA GLU A 314 15.60 6.09 -2.48
C GLU A 314 17.11 6.17 -2.64
N LEU A 315 17.57 7.11 -3.46
CA LEU A 315 18.96 7.49 -3.56
C LEU A 315 19.18 8.82 -2.84
N PHE A 316 19.94 8.80 -1.77
CA PHE A 316 20.32 10.01 -1.07
C PHE A 316 21.47 10.73 -1.83
N PRO A 317 21.42 12.05 -1.95
CA PRO A 317 22.46 12.81 -2.67
C PRO A 317 23.84 12.65 -2.02
N THR A 318 23.87 12.50 -0.70
CA THR A 318 25.11 12.28 0.05
C THR A 318 24.92 11.24 1.15
N ILE A 319 26.04 10.65 1.61
CA ILE A 319 26.02 9.73 2.74
C ILE A 319 25.63 10.43 4.04
N LYS A 320 25.94 11.73 4.15
CA LYS A 320 25.51 12.53 5.31
C LYS A 320 23.99 12.64 5.34
N ALA A 321 23.34 12.87 4.20
CA ALA A 321 21.89 12.92 4.09
C ALA A 321 21.21 11.58 4.49
N LEU A 322 21.80 10.44 4.09
CA LEU A 322 21.31 9.13 4.55
C LEU A 322 21.46 8.98 6.07
N ILE A 323 22.59 9.36 6.64
CA ILE A 323 22.84 9.26 8.09
C ILE A 323 21.83 10.14 8.86
N VAL A 324 21.61 11.37 8.41
CA VAL A 324 20.63 12.28 9.01
C VAL A 324 19.22 11.67 8.94
N ALA A 325 18.81 11.14 7.79
CA ALA A 325 17.52 10.49 7.65
C ALA A 325 17.38 9.23 8.52
N ALA A 326 18.47 8.51 8.73
CA ALA A 326 18.47 7.34 9.60
C ALA A 326 18.31 7.74 11.08
N TYR A 327 19.03 8.72 11.57
CA TYR A 327 18.84 9.20 12.93
C TYR A 327 17.46 9.81 13.13
N ALA A 328 16.98 10.64 12.18
CA ALA A 328 15.62 11.18 12.23
C ALA A 328 14.55 10.10 12.29
N PHE A 329 14.77 8.94 11.65
CA PHE A 329 13.88 7.79 11.77
C PHE A 329 13.86 7.26 13.21
N PHE A 330 15.01 6.94 13.78
CA PHE A 330 15.08 6.37 15.13
C PHE A 330 14.61 7.36 16.20
N ASP A 331 14.94 8.65 16.08
CA ASP A 331 14.46 9.70 16.99
C ASP A 331 12.95 9.82 16.98
N ARG A 332 12.33 9.77 15.79
CA ARG A 332 10.86 9.77 15.67
C ARG A 332 10.23 8.56 16.35
N TYR A 333 10.83 7.39 16.21
CA TYR A 333 10.32 6.18 16.84
C TYR A 333 10.59 6.16 18.36
N ASN A 334 11.69 6.70 18.81
CA ASN A 334 11.98 6.86 20.25
C ASN A 334 11.03 7.84 20.94
N ARG A 335 10.41 8.79 20.21
CA ARG A 335 9.32 9.65 20.73
C ARG A 335 7.99 8.89 20.85
N CYS A 336 7.84 7.76 20.18
CA CYS A 336 6.63 6.92 20.20
C CYS A 336 7.01 5.44 20.38
N PRO A 337 7.61 5.04 21.53
CA PRO A 337 8.18 3.70 21.72
C PRO A 337 7.16 2.55 21.54
N TRP A 338 5.88 2.78 21.85
CA TRP A 338 4.82 1.82 21.61
C TRP A 338 4.71 1.36 20.14
N ARG A 339 5.07 2.22 19.18
CA ARG A 339 5.15 1.83 17.75
C ARG A 339 6.30 0.87 17.50
N VAL A 340 7.40 1.03 18.23
CA VAL A 340 8.52 0.08 18.14
C VAL A 340 8.08 -1.28 18.66
N LEU A 341 7.42 -1.34 19.81
CA LEU A 341 6.86 -2.58 20.40
C LEU A 341 5.94 -3.29 19.41
N SER A 342 5.01 -2.56 18.78
CA SER A 342 4.15 -3.11 17.72
C SER A 342 4.91 -3.67 16.52
N ILE A 343 6.03 -3.03 16.10
CA ILE A 343 6.85 -3.49 14.97
C ILE A 343 7.62 -4.76 15.33
N ILE A 344 8.17 -4.84 16.54
CA ILE A 344 8.96 -5.99 16.98
C ILE A 344 8.09 -7.15 17.46
N GLY A 345 6.78 -6.92 17.65
CA GLY A 345 5.81 -7.93 18.09
C GLY A 345 5.94 -8.25 19.58
N SER A 346 6.30 -7.23 20.39
CA SER A 346 6.22 -7.30 21.85
C SER A 346 4.83 -6.81 22.25
N ASP A 347 4.07 -7.63 22.95
CA ASP A 347 2.80 -7.22 23.55
C ASP A 347 3.08 -6.75 24.99
N PRO A 348 2.76 -5.50 25.34
CA PRO A 348 2.91 -5.03 26.72
C PRO A 348 2.10 -5.83 27.74
N ALA A 349 1.06 -6.53 27.32
CA ALA A 349 0.19 -7.34 28.18
C ALA A 349 0.79 -8.72 28.57
N GLU A 350 1.82 -9.20 27.85
CA GLU A 350 2.50 -10.46 28.18
C GLU A 350 3.64 -10.30 29.21
N ILE A 351 3.80 -9.11 29.79
CA ILE A 351 4.97 -8.72 30.61
C ILE A 351 4.59 -8.48 32.07
N THR A 352 3.39 -8.89 32.50
CA THR A 352 2.95 -8.89 33.91
C THR A 352 3.21 -10.19 34.62
#